data_a421018a5af8676b458c4cfa8fc7e2f1
#
_entry.id   a421018a5af8676b458c4cfa8fc7e2f1
#
_cell.length_a   1.000
_cell.length_b   1.000
_cell.length_c   1.000
_cell.angle_alpha   90.00
_cell.angle_beta   90.00
_cell.angle_gamma   90.00
#
_symmetry.space_group_name_H-M   'P 1'
#
loop_
_entity.id
_entity.type
_entity.pdbx_description
1 polymer ?
#
loop_
_entity_poly.entity_id
_entity_poly.type
_entity_poly.pdbx_seq_one_letter_code
_entity_poly.pdbx_strand_id
1 'polypeptide(L)'
;MKKLLLSLLCIGLITPALSQVIKTEELSEVVVYATNYKYLNSLASEEPAAIPVQMLERKVAAFNLEESDYYRDDYDYYQISFYIPDGKILAAYDKDGKIIRTIEKFKDVKLPQSVNNAVVDRFPGWVVSEDYYLVRYHETKGVTKMYKMTLVNGEKKIRVKLDEKGNFL
;
A
#
# COMPACT_ATOMS: atom_id res chain seq x y z
N MET A 1 -71.26 -10.00 -2.75
CA MET A 1 -70.11 -9.68 -3.64
C MET A 1 -69.08 -8.72 -3.03
N LYS A 2 -69.47 -7.70 -2.26
CA LYS A 2 -68.44 -6.75 -1.63
C LYS A 2 -67.57 -7.38 -0.62
N LYS A 3 -67.98 -8.42 0.11
CA LYS A 3 -67.16 -9.11 1.13
C LYS A 3 -66.05 -10.02 0.53
N LEU A 4 -66.27 -10.55 -0.66
CA LEU A 4 -65.34 -11.41 -1.38
C LEU A 4 -64.14 -10.60 -2.00
N LEU A 5 -64.43 -9.35 -2.40
CA LEU A 5 -63.40 -8.42 -2.92
C LEU A 5 -62.46 -7.95 -1.82
N LEU A 6 -62.92 -7.81 -0.58
CA LEU A 6 -62.10 -7.40 0.55
C LEU A 6 -61.13 -8.51 1.01
N SER A 7 -61.55 -9.77 0.90
CA SER A 7 -60.72 -10.94 1.23
C SER A 7 -59.55 -11.12 0.23
N LEU A 8 -59.78 -10.79 -1.04
CA LEU A 8 -58.73 -10.90 -2.06
C LEU A 8 -57.63 -9.84 -1.92
N LEU A 9 -57.97 -8.66 -1.35
CA LEU A 9 -57.01 -7.57 -1.16
C LEU A 9 -55.99 -7.88 -0.03
N CYS A 10 -56.34 -8.71 0.95
CA CYS A 10 -55.48 -9.06 2.06
C CYS A 10 -54.43 -10.12 1.70
N ILE A 11 -54.59 -10.88 0.63
CA ILE A 11 -53.66 -11.95 0.22
C ILE A 11 -52.45 -11.38 -0.56
N GLY A 12 -52.58 -10.18 -1.12
CA GLY A 12 -51.52 -9.54 -1.92
C GLY A 12 -50.40 -8.86 -1.12
N LEU A 13 -50.47 -8.80 0.23
CA LEU A 13 -49.51 -8.06 1.07
C LEU A 13 -48.47 -8.94 1.78
N ILE A 14 -48.47 -10.26 1.53
CA ILE A 14 -47.47 -11.17 2.05
C ILE A 14 -46.34 -11.28 1.02
N THR A 15 -45.56 -10.21 0.84
CA THR A 15 -44.26 -10.34 0.17
C THR A 15 -43.31 -10.91 1.19
N PRO A 16 -42.66 -12.07 0.91
CA PRO A 16 -41.56 -12.50 1.78
C PRO A 16 -40.48 -11.45 1.70
N ALA A 17 -40.19 -10.80 2.83
CA ALA A 17 -38.97 -10.01 2.98
C ALA A 17 -37.81 -10.98 2.82
N LEU A 18 -37.23 -11.06 1.62
CA LEU A 18 -35.97 -11.72 1.39
C LEU A 18 -34.94 -10.90 2.14
N SER A 19 -34.68 -11.28 3.37
CA SER A 19 -33.55 -10.82 4.13
C SER A 19 -32.29 -11.13 3.30
N GLN A 20 -31.72 -10.10 2.70
CA GLN A 20 -30.37 -10.22 2.13
C GLN A 20 -29.45 -10.60 3.28
N VAL A 21 -29.01 -11.84 3.29
CA VAL A 21 -27.89 -12.26 4.12
C VAL A 21 -26.68 -11.51 3.57
N ILE A 22 -26.36 -10.36 4.18
CA ILE A 22 -25.09 -9.69 3.94
C ILE A 22 -24.05 -10.66 4.46
N LYS A 23 -23.42 -11.39 3.56
CA LYS A 23 -22.24 -12.19 3.85
C LYS A 23 -21.14 -11.20 4.22
N THR A 24 -21.01 -10.91 5.48
CA THR A 24 -19.87 -10.18 6.01
C THR A 24 -18.68 -11.11 5.80
N GLU A 25 -17.88 -10.88 4.77
CA GLU A 25 -16.54 -11.44 4.74
C GLU A 25 -15.78 -10.78 5.87
N GLU A 26 -15.55 -11.53 6.95
CA GLU A 26 -14.54 -11.16 7.91
C GLU A 26 -13.24 -11.02 7.13
N LEU A 27 -12.72 -9.78 7.03
CA LEU A 27 -11.36 -9.54 6.58
C LEU A 27 -10.47 -10.38 7.49
N SER A 28 -9.88 -11.43 6.94
CA SER A 28 -8.93 -12.26 7.65
C SER A 28 -7.91 -11.31 8.29
N GLU A 29 -7.84 -11.32 9.61
CA GLU A 29 -6.89 -10.56 10.39
C GLU A 29 -5.51 -10.91 9.85
N VAL A 30 -4.84 -9.93 9.23
CA VAL A 30 -3.47 -10.13 8.73
C VAL A 30 -2.61 -10.24 9.97
N VAL A 31 -2.31 -11.46 10.38
CA VAL A 31 -1.36 -11.73 11.47
C VAL A 31 -0.01 -11.23 10.99
N VAL A 32 0.34 -10.01 11.44
CA VAL A 32 1.69 -9.49 11.23
C VAL A 32 2.59 -10.29 12.16
N TYR A 33 3.48 -11.09 11.61
CA TYR A 33 4.46 -11.79 12.42
C TYR A 33 5.24 -10.78 13.24
N ALA A 34 5.29 -10.99 14.54
CA ALA A 34 5.99 -10.12 15.49
C ALA A 34 7.45 -9.86 15.09
N THR A 35 8.06 -10.79 14.38
CA THR A 35 9.41 -10.73 13.82
C THR A 35 9.66 -9.51 12.93
N ASN A 36 8.67 -9.07 12.14
CA ASN A 36 8.82 -7.98 11.16
C ASN A 36 8.18 -6.67 11.60
N TYR A 37 7.74 -6.56 12.87
CA TYR A 37 7.14 -5.34 13.42
C TYR A 37 8.09 -4.13 13.35
N LYS A 38 9.41 -4.35 13.54
CA LYS A 38 10.43 -3.31 13.43
C LYS A 38 10.48 -2.67 12.04
N TYR A 39 10.32 -3.48 10.98
CA TYR A 39 10.24 -2.97 9.61
C TYR A 39 9.04 -2.03 9.45
N LEU A 40 7.82 -2.48 9.77
CA LEU A 40 6.62 -1.66 9.62
C LEU A 40 6.67 -0.37 10.47
N ASN A 41 7.16 -0.45 11.70
CA ASN A 41 7.33 0.73 12.54
C ASN A 41 8.32 1.74 11.96
N SER A 42 9.39 1.26 11.35
CA SER A 42 10.39 2.13 10.72
C SER A 42 9.82 2.88 9.50
N LEU A 43 8.75 2.37 8.89
CA LEU A 43 8.07 3.00 7.76
C LEU A 43 7.06 4.07 8.18
N ALA A 44 6.74 4.19 9.45
CA ALA A 44 5.80 5.20 9.94
C ALA A 44 6.29 6.61 9.59
N SER A 45 5.38 7.47 9.13
CA SER A 45 5.62 8.87 8.78
C SER A 45 4.47 9.71 9.34
N GLU A 46 4.67 11.03 9.46
CA GLU A 46 3.60 11.97 9.84
C GLU A 46 2.42 11.91 8.85
N GLU A 47 2.73 11.85 7.55
CA GLU A 47 1.72 11.56 6.52
C GLU A 47 1.88 10.10 6.07
N PRO A 48 0.80 9.28 6.20
CA PRO A 48 0.85 7.89 5.77
C PRO A 48 1.10 7.77 4.26
N ALA A 49 1.87 6.77 3.87
CA ALA A 49 2.03 6.43 2.45
C ALA A 49 0.68 6.04 1.80
N ALA A 50 0.60 6.08 0.47
CA ALA A 50 -0.60 5.68 -0.27
C ALA A 50 -1.05 4.26 0.10
N ILE A 51 -2.37 4.01 0.11
CA ILE A 51 -2.95 2.73 0.54
C ILE A 51 -2.31 1.51 -0.17
N PRO A 52 -2.09 1.50 -1.50
CA PRO A 52 -1.46 0.35 -2.17
C PRO A 52 -0.03 0.07 -1.66
N VAL A 53 0.72 1.13 -1.30
CA VAL A 53 2.05 1.02 -0.70
C VAL A 53 1.96 0.30 0.64
N GLN A 54 1.13 0.82 1.56
CA GLN A 54 0.93 0.23 2.88
C GLN A 54 0.47 -1.23 2.81
N MET A 55 -0.42 -1.56 1.88
CA MET A 55 -0.91 -2.93 1.70
C MET A 55 0.23 -3.88 1.28
N LEU A 56 1.10 -3.45 0.36
CA LEU A 56 2.22 -4.27 -0.07
C LEU A 56 3.28 -4.42 1.04
N GLU A 57 3.58 -3.35 1.77
CA GLU A 57 4.47 -3.35 2.93
C GLU A 57 3.99 -4.33 4.02
N ARG A 58 2.69 -4.31 4.32
CA ARG A 58 2.07 -5.28 5.27
C ARG A 58 2.16 -6.71 4.76
N LYS A 59 1.93 -6.94 3.46
CA LYS A 59 2.07 -8.27 2.85
C LYS A 59 3.51 -8.78 2.98
N VAL A 60 4.50 -7.93 2.78
CA VAL A 60 5.92 -8.26 2.96
C VAL A 60 6.21 -8.60 4.43
N ALA A 61 5.71 -7.80 5.37
CA ALA A 61 5.91 -8.05 6.80
C ALA A 61 5.22 -9.32 7.30
N ALA A 62 4.07 -9.68 6.70
CA ALA A 62 3.29 -10.86 7.06
C ALA A 62 3.72 -12.14 6.30
N PHE A 63 4.73 -12.04 5.42
CA PHE A 63 5.18 -13.20 4.65
C PHE A 63 5.87 -14.23 5.56
N ASN A 64 5.31 -15.44 5.58
CA ASN A 64 5.89 -16.57 6.30
C ASN A 64 6.88 -17.29 5.40
N LEU A 65 8.17 -17.04 5.64
CA LEU A 65 9.23 -17.65 4.85
C LEU A 65 9.29 -19.18 5.07
N GLU A 66 9.18 -19.64 6.31
CA GLU A 66 9.32 -21.07 6.66
C GLU A 66 8.22 -21.95 6.02
N GLU A 67 7.00 -21.41 5.90
CA GLU A 67 5.89 -22.12 5.27
C GLU A 67 5.87 -21.97 3.74
N SER A 68 6.80 -21.19 3.16
CA SER A 68 6.85 -20.96 1.73
C SER A 68 7.60 -22.06 0.97
N ASP A 69 7.25 -22.25 -0.31
CA ASP A 69 7.96 -23.18 -1.21
C ASP A 69 9.42 -22.79 -1.47
N TYR A 70 9.80 -21.57 -1.07
CA TYR A 70 11.16 -21.04 -1.25
C TYR A 70 12.10 -21.41 -0.12
N TYR A 71 11.57 -21.84 1.03
CA TYR A 71 12.38 -22.17 2.20
C TYR A 71 13.29 -23.38 1.96
N ARG A 72 14.54 -23.26 2.39
CA ARG A 72 15.55 -24.32 2.43
C ARG A 72 16.40 -24.10 3.67
N ASP A 73 16.56 -25.11 4.48
CA ASP A 73 17.28 -25.07 5.76
C ASP A 73 18.80 -24.86 5.64
N ASP A 74 19.33 -24.97 4.42
CA ASP A 74 20.75 -24.73 4.09
C ASP A 74 21.04 -23.28 3.63
N TYR A 75 20.02 -22.40 3.53
CA TYR A 75 20.19 -21.01 3.11
C TYR A 75 20.16 -20.05 4.28
N ASP A 76 21.14 -19.14 4.34
CA ASP A 76 21.19 -18.07 5.34
C ASP A 76 20.36 -16.84 4.96
N TYR A 77 20.09 -16.65 3.66
CA TYR A 77 19.41 -15.46 3.13
C TYR A 77 18.46 -15.78 1.99
N TYR A 78 17.35 -15.05 1.97
CA TYR A 78 16.33 -15.15 0.93
C TYR A 78 16.03 -13.79 0.36
N GLN A 79 15.88 -13.69 -0.96
CA GLN A 79 15.45 -12.48 -1.64
C GLN A 79 14.12 -12.76 -2.34
N ILE A 80 13.05 -12.15 -1.83
CA ILE A 80 11.70 -12.33 -2.33
C ILE A 80 11.22 -11.01 -2.92
N SER A 81 10.63 -11.09 -4.11
CA SER A 81 10.03 -9.94 -4.80
C SER A 81 8.52 -9.98 -4.70
N PHE A 82 7.93 -8.89 -4.25
CA PHE A 82 6.49 -8.70 -4.17
C PHE A 82 6.07 -7.61 -5.17
N TYR A 83 4.96 -7.81 -5.86
CA TYR A 83 4.50 -6.94 -6.94
C TYR A 83 3.03 -6.56 -6.77
N ILE A 84 2.73 -5.34 -7.20
CA ILE A 84 1.42 -4.83 -7.58
C ILE A 84 1.57 -4.10 -8.92
N PRO A 85 0.51 -3.71 -9.66
CA PRO A 85 0.65 -3.08 -10.98
C PRO A 85 1.64 -1.92 -11.03
N ASP A 86 1.59 -1.01 -10.06
CA ASP A 86 2.43 0.19 -10.03
C ASP A 86 3.47 0.18 -8.90
N GLY A 87 3.84 -1.01 -8.42
CA GLY A 87 4.79 -1.10 -7.32
C GLY A 87 5.47 -2.44 -7.17
N LYS A 88 6.66 -2.40 -6.58
CA LYS A 88 7.40 -3.59 -6.19
C LYS A 88 8.21 -3.37 -4.93
N ILE A 89 8.35 -4.43 -4.16
CA ILE A 89 9.25 -4.52 -3.01
C ILE A 89 10.16 -5.74 -3.22
N LEU A 90 11.46 -5.53 -3.20
CA LEU A 90 12.44 -6.59 -3.06
C LEU A 90 12.85 -6.64 -1.58
N ALA A 91 12.47 -7.71 -0.90
CA ALA A 91 12.78 -7.93 0.51
C ALA A 91 13.85 -9.02 0.67
N ALA A 92 14.82 -8.76 1.54
CA ALA A 92 15.78 -9.76 1.98
C ALA A 92 15.43 -10.19 3.40
N TYR A 93 15.26 -11.50 3.58
CA TYR A 93 15.00 -12.15 4.87
C TYR A 93 16.22 -12.95 5.29
N ASP A 94 16.43 -13.08 6.60
CA ASP A 94 17.33 -14.10 7.14
C ASP A 94 16.63 -15.47 7.22
N LYS A 95 17.34 -16.47 7.68
CA LYS A 95 16.83 -17.84 7.84
C LYS A 95 15.63 -17.95 8.80
N ASP A 96 15.50 -17.01 9.72
CA ASP A 96 14.41 -16.97 10.72
C ASP A 96 13.21 -16.13 10.22
N GLY A 97 13.16 -15.78 8.93
CA GLY A 97 12.07 -15.03 8.31
C GLY A 97 12.03 -13.53 8.69
N LYS A 98 13.11 -13.00 9.28
CA LYS A 98 13.21 -11.59 9.65
C LYS A 98 13.70 -10.75 8.48
N ILE A 99 13.06 -9.61 8.23
CA ILE A 99 13.46 -8.68 7.19
C ILE A 99 14.73 -7.93 7.60
N ILE A 100 15.79 -8.12 6.81
CA ILE A 100 17.08 -7.43 6.99
C ILE A 100 17.10 -6.12 6.22
N ARG A 101 16.54 -6.10 5.01
CA ARG A 101 16.46 -4.93 4.15
C ARG A 101 15.32 -5.03 3.15
N THR A 102 14.82 -3.85 2.70
CA THR A 102 13.94 -3.75 1.53
C THR A 102 14.46 -2.71 0.55
N ILE A 103 14.12 -2.89 -0.71
CA ILE A 103 14.23 -1.88 -1.77
C ILE A 103 12.85 -1.81 -2.43
N GLU A 104 12.21 -0.65 -2.31
CA GLU A 104 10.83 -0.46 -2.72
C GLU A 104 10.76 0.63 -3.78
N LYS A 105 9.90 0.41 -4.75
CA LYS A 105 9.65 1.37 -5.83
C LYS A 105 8.18 1.31 -6.21
N PHE A 106 7.51 2.47 -6.11
CA PHE A 106 6.13 2.65 -6.49
C PHE A 106 6.02 3.80 -7.48
N LYS A 107 5.16 3.67 -8.47
CA LYS A 107 4.95 4.65 -9.51
C LYS A 107 3.60 5.34 -9.33
N ASP A 108 3.55 6.64 -9.66
CA ASP A 108 2.33 7.45 -9.71
C ASP A 108 1.48 7.32 -8.43
N VAL A 109 2.14 7.43 -7.27
CA VAL A 109 1.47 7.37 -5.97
C VAL A 109 0.94 8.74 -5.55
N LYS A 110 -0.09 8.75 -4.69
CA LYS A 110 -0.54 9.99 -4.08
C LYS A 110 0.61 10.63 -3.31
N LEU A 111 1.01 11.84 -3.70
CA LEU A 111 2.06 12.60 -3.03
C LEU A 111 1.58 13.12 -1.66
N PRO A 112 2.43 13.14 -0.62
CA PRO A 112 2.17 13.87 0.61
C PRO A 112 1.96 15.35 0.35
N GLN A 113 1.20 16.02 1.20
CA GLN A 113 0.91 17.44 1.05
C GLN A 113 2.18 18.30 1.15
N SER A 114 3.11 17.92 2.05
CA SER A 114 4.42 18.56 2.18
C SER A 114 5.20 18.56 0.87
N VAL A 115 5.27 17.42 0.19
CA VAL A 115 5.95 17.24 -1.10
C VAL A 115 5.26 18.02 -2.21
N ASN A 116 3.92 17.93 -2.28
CA ASN A 116 3.14 18.64 -3.30
C ASN A 116 3.28 20.16 -3.15
N ASN A 117 3.17 20.71 -1.94
CA ASN A 117 3.31 22.14 -1.68
C ASN A 117 4.72 22.62 -2.06
N ALA A 118 5.77 21.91 -1.67
CA ALA A 118 7.15 22.28 -2.01
C ALA A 118 7.38 22.38 -3.53
N VAL A 119 6.75 21.47 -4.31
CA VAL A 119 6.83 21.52 -5.78
C VAL A 119 6.07 22.72 -6.35
N VAL A 120 4.84 22.95 -5.90
CA VAL A 120 3.99 24.08 -6.36
C VAL A 120 4.66 25.42 -6.06
N ASP A 121 5.21 25.58 -4.86
CA ASP A 121 5.85 26.83 -4.42
C ASP A 121 7.13 27.13 -5.22
N ARG A 122 7.95 26.12 -5.49
CA ARG A 122 9.22 26.29 -6.20
C ARG A 122 9.09 26.34 -7.71
N PHE A 123 8.08 25.66 -8.27
CA PHE A 123 7.87 25.51 -9.70
C PHE A 123 6.43 25.91 -10.10
N PRO A 124 6.04 27.18 -9.94
CA PRO A 124 4.70 27.63 -10.31
C PRO A 124 4.43 27.39 -11.79
N GLY A 125 3.26 26.83 -12.10
CA GLY A 125 2.85 26.48 -13.47
C GLY A 125 3.48 25.21 -14.05
N TRP A 126 4.24 24.46 -13.27
CA TRP A 126 4.69 23.12 -13.65
C TRP A 126 3.72 22.04 -13.14
N VAL A 127 3.61 20.94 -13.88
CA VAL A 127 2.75 19.79 -13.56
C VAL A 127 3.60 18.56 -13.36
N VAL A 128 3.30 17.76 -12.35
CA VAL A 128 3.91 16.43 -12.17
C VAL A 128 3.36 15.51 -13.26
N SER A 129 4.21 15.03 -14.16
CA SER A 129 3.84 14.09 -15.23
C SER A 129 4.10 12.65 -14.88
N GLU A 130 5.00 12.38 -13.97
CA GLU A 130 5.37 11.06 -13.47
C GLU A 130 6.05 11.20 -12.13
N ASP A 131 5.74 10.32 -11.20
CA ASP A 131 6.46 10.22 -9.94
C ASP A 131 6.88 8.78 -9.61
N TYR A 132 7.89 8.68 -8.78
CA TYR A 132 8.33 7.44 -8.15
C TYR A 132 8.56 7.69 -6.66
N TYR A 133 7.86 6.96 -5.84
CA TYR A 133 8.17 6.83 -4.42
C TYR A 133 9.16 5.70 -4.21
N LEU A 134 10.27 5.98 -3.57
CA LEU A 134 11.37 5.07 -3.33
C LEU A 134 11.63 4.95 -1.84
N VAL A 135 11.61 3.72 -1.33
CA VAL A 135 11.93 3.41 0.06
C VAL A 135 13.10 2.43 0.10
N ARG A 136 13.99 2.64 1.04
CA ARG A 136 15.04 1.70 1.38
C ARG A 136 15.05 1.53 2.88
N TYR A 137 14.80 0.33 3.32
CA TYR A 137 14.94 -0.07 4.71
C TYR A 137 16.18 -0.94 4.89
N HIS A 138 16.84 -0.76 5.99
CA HIS A 138 17.90 -1.65 6.46
C HIS A 138 17.79 -1.74 7.99
N GLU A 139 17.84 -2.96 8.51
CA GLU A 139 17.65 -3.24 9.94
C GLU A 139 18.53 -2.39 10.87
N THR A 140 19.77 -2.14 10.48
CA THR A 140 20.75 -1.40 11.30
C THR A 140 20.92 0.06 10.91
N LYS A 141 20.57 0.43 9.64
CA LYS A 141 20.74 1.79 9.12
C LYS A 141 19.45 2.61 9.11
N GLY A 142 18.32 1.96 9.43
CA GLY A 142 17.00 2.58 9.40
C GLY A 142 16.43 2.69 8.00
N VAL A 143 15.56 3.69 7.79
CA VAL A 143 14.79 3.89 6.56
C VAL A 143 15.19 5.20 5.87
N THR A 144 15.19 5.17 4.54
CA THR A 144 15.31 6.37 3.69
C THR A 144 14.16 6.37 2.70
N LYS A 145 13.46 7.49 2.60
CA LYS A 145 12.33 7.70 1.71
C LYS A 145 12.58 8.89 0.81
N MET A 146 12.24 8.78 -0.48
CA MET A 146 12.35 9.90 -1.40
C MET A 146 11.33 9.80 -2.53
N TYR A 147 10.95 10.95 -3.05
CA TYR A 147 10.13 11.12 -4.25
C TYR A 147 11.02 11.60 -5.39
N LYS A 148 11.00 10.87 -6.51
CA LYS A 148 11.60 11.32 -7.77
C LYS A 148 10.48 11.70 -8.70
N MET A 149 10.44 12.92 -9.15
CA MET A 149 9.37 13.43 -10.00
C MET A 149 9.92 14.00 -11.30
N THR A 150 9.12 13.84 -12.34
CA THR A 150 9.29 14.53 -13.60
C THR A 150 8.23 15.63 -13.69
N LEU A 151 8.67 16.89 -13.80
CA LEU A 151 7.80 18.04 -13.96
C LEU A 151 7.83 18.49 -15.40
N VAL A 152 6.68 18.98 -15.92
CA VAL A 152 6.52 19.50 -17.27
C VAL A 152 5.86 20.86 -17.25
N ASN A 153 6.29 21.75 -18.16
CA ASN A 153 5.65 23.03 -18.45
C ASN A 153 5.79 23.33 -19.94
N GLY A 154 4.72 23.13 -20.72
CA GLY A 154 4.76 23.09 -22.17
C GLY A 154 5.72 22.00 -22.64
N GLU A 155 6.68 22.37 -23.49
CA GLU A 155 7.71 21.43 -23.99
C GLU A 155 8.88 21.21 -23.01
N LYS A 156 8.95 22.00 -21.93
CA LYS A 156 10.04 21.89 -20.95
C LYS A 156 9.79 20.75 -19.99
N LYS A 157 10.88 20.03 -19.66
CA LYS A 157 10.87 18.88 -18.76
C LYS A 157 12.07 18.96 -17.81
N ILE A 158 11.80 18.81 -16.50
CA ILE A 158 12.84 18.73 -15.48
C ILE A 158 12.58 17.55 -14.56
N ARG A 159 13.62 17.09 -13.87
CA ARG A 159 13.54 16.05 -12.85
C ARG A 159 13.97 16.60 -11.51
N VAL A 160 13.18 16.32 -10.49
CA VAL A 160 13.43 16.75 -9.11
C VAL A 160 13.39 15.56 -8.17
N LYS A 161 14.03 15.70 -7.02
CA LYS A 161 14.00 14.73 -5.92
C LYS A 161 13.71 15.47 -4.63
N LEU A 162 12.83 14.89 -3.82
CA LEU A 162 12.49 15.42 -2.51
C LEU A 162 12.48 14.28 -1.49
N ASP A 163 12.73 14.62 -0.24
CA ASP A 163 12.44 13.73 0.88
C ASP A 163 10.93 13.77 1.22
N GLU A 164 10.49 12.98 2.19
CA GLU A 164 9.08 12.93 2.63
C GLU A 164 8.59 14.22 3.31
N LYS A 165 9.50 15.12 3.70
CA LYS A 165 9.18 16.42 4.31
C LYS A 165 9.11 17.56 3.30
N GLY A 166 9.33 17.27 2.00
CA GLY A 166 9.32 18.25 0.94
C GLY A 166 10.67 18.99 0.73
N ASN A 167 11.75 18.54 1.37
CA ASN A 167 13.07 19.11 1.11
C ASN A 167 13.64 18.59 -0.21
N PHE A 168 14.12 19.48 -1.07
CA PHE A 168 14.80 19.11 -2.32
C PHE A 168 16.19 18.53 -2.03
N LEU A 169 16.53 17.44 -2.74
CA LEU A 169 17.75 16.66 -2.59
C LEU A 169 18.73 16.90 -3.75
#